data_1e6e38eab60b6941ae055a72a7940cd0
#
_entry.id   1e6e38eab60b6941ae055a72a7940cd0
#
_cell.length_a   1.000
_cell.length_b   1.000
_cell.length_c   1.000
_cell.angle_alpha   90.00
_cell.angle_beta   90.00
_cell.angle_gamma   90.00
#
_symmetry.space_group_name_H-M   'P 1'
#
loop_
_entity.id
_entity.type
_entity.pdbx_description
1 polymer ?
#
loop_
_entity_poly.entity_id
_entity_poly.type
_entity_poly.pdbx_seq_one_letter_code
_entity_poly.pdbx_strand_id
1 'polypeptide(L)'
;RDSSILQGRTVTGKILDETGEPLIGVSVLVKGTTVGTITDIDGNYSLEIPSGKNILVISYIGYKTQDIAVGKSNQLNVKMEADTQALDEVIVVGYGTVKKRDVTGAVSSMKSKDVVIAPTNNVMEALSGKIAGMDIMKTSGQVGEDDDVKILLRGSRSIYGDNTPLFIIDGIPGNYNQINPSDIETVDVLKDASSTAIYGSAGANGVVIITTKRGVAGKATVNFDAYYGFSGTPDFYHGMVGDEWTRYQRESYKYINGQYPADMSAILTDPVKLEAYNQGKWIDWVDEAAGNTATTQKYSLSVTGGSKKTKIFASAAYTREEGLLSNDNRGKYAMRLNIDQEIFSWAKVGFTSNLTYTDRNQGVKNTFTKALSVFPLGDAYDENGNINHEYAPNEYSPLGDFIPDQYVNNTKGTYINVNGNLELTPLKGLSFKSVISATLNNSRAGTFLGAQCNANLPTYASSPHASILNSYTRGYTWENILSYNKTIAENHSIGGTFVTSWSHNQEESNMAAGSGQDLDAWSFWRLTSATSPHVESDFAQTQKMSYAVRFNYSYKGKYLLTFSNRWDGVSWLA
;
A
#
# COMPACT_ATOMS: atom_id res chain seq x y z
N ARG A 1 -39.81 40.97 18.59
CA ARG A 1 -39.62 39.84 17.62
C ARG A 1 -39.70 38.58 18.43
N ASP A 2 -40.82 37.86 18.24
CA ASP A 2 -41.09 36.60 18.93
C ASP A 2 -40.07 35.54 18.51
N SER A 3 -39.24 35.13 19.44
CA SER A 3 -38.50 33.88 19.37
C SER A 3 -39.43 32.76 19.85
N SER A 4 -40.24 32.20 18.95
CA SER A 4 -40.93 30.93 19.18
C SER A 4 -39.85 29.83 19.29
N ILE A 5 -39.55 29.43 20.52
CA ILE A 5 -38.76 28.22 20.82
C ILE A 5 -39.58 27.06 20.26
N LEU A 6 -39.10 26.48 19.15
CA LEU A 6 -39.64 25.23 18.59
C LEU A 6 -39.35 24.13 19.62
N GLN A 7 -40.35 23.82 20.48
CA GLN A 7 -40.23 22.74 21.47
C GLN A 7 -39.97 21.40 20.76
N GLY A 8 -38.85 20.79 21.06
CA GLY A 8 -38.54 19.41 20.70
C GLY A 8 -39.54 18.46 21.40
N ARG A 9 -39.78 17.33 20.80
CA ARG A 9 -40.65 16.26 21.32
C ARG A 9 -39.79 15.16 21.90
N THR A 10 -39.95 14.80 23.17
CA THR A 10 -39.27 13.65 23.76
C THR A 10 -39.97 12.34 23.39
N VAL A 11 -39.23 11.41 22.83
CA VAL A 11 -39.65 10.05 22.53
C VAL A 11 -38.89 9.07 23.39
N THR A 12 -39.60 8.18 24.01
CA THR A 12 -39.06 7.11 24.85
C THR A 12 -39.45 5.74 24.29
N GLY A 13 -38.73 4.70 24.64
CA GLY A 13 -39.08 3.35 24.22
C GLY A 13 -38.08 2.31 24.70
N LYS A 14 -38.34 1.09 24.30
CA LYS A 14 -37.51 -0.07 24.63
C LYS A 14 -37.12 -0.80 23.34
N ILE A 15 -35.85 -1.21 23.26
CA ILE A 15 -35.32 -1.95 22.12
C ILE A 15 -35.00 -3.37 22.57
N LEU A 16 -35.59 -4.35 21.89
CA LEU A 16 -35.49 -5.77 22.17
C LEU A 16 -34.94 -6.52 20.96
N ASP A 17 -34.38 -7.70 21.17
CA ASP A 17 -34.05 -8.64 20.11
C ASP A 17 -35.28 -9.45 19.65
N GLU A 18 -35.07 -10.41 18.72
CA GLU A 18 -36.10 -11.31 18.22
C GLU A 18 -36.66 -12.24 19.30
N THR A 19 -35.91 -12.54 20.36
CA THR A 19 -36.30 -13.39 21.45
C THR A 19 -37.04 -12.63 22.55
N GLY A 20 -37.00 -11.29 22.51
CA GLY A 20 -37.60 -10.41 23.51
C GLY A 20 -36.64 -9.99 24.63
N GLU A 21 -35.35 -10.27 24.51
CA GLU A 21 -34.33 -9.80 25.46
C GLU A 21 -33.92 -8.34 25.17
N PRO A 22 -33.67 -7.52 26.20
CA PRO A 22 -33.26 -6.12 26.04
C PRO A 22 -31.88 -5.98 25.42
N LEU A 23 -31.72 -5.07 24.45
CA LEU A 23 -30.46 -4.77 23.80
C LEU A 23 -29.82 -3.51 24.41
N ILE A 24 -28.64 -3.69 25.02
CA ILE A 24 -27.85 -2.62 25.66
C ILE A 24 -26.94 -1.95 24.63
N GLY A 25 -26.85 -0.60 24.66
CA GLY A 25 -25.90 0.15 23.83
C GLY A 25 -26.31 0.29 22.36
N VAL A 26 -27.58 0.07 22.04
CA VAL A 26 -28.13 0.34 20.70
C VAL A 26 -28.11 1.82 20.42
N SER A 27 -27.56 2.24 19.29
CA SER A 27 -27.55 3.63 18.84
C SER A 27 -28.93 4.01 18.27
N VAL A 28 -29.50 5.10 18.78
CA VAL A 28 -30.76 5.70 18.32
C VAL A 28 -30.47 7.13 17.87
N LEU A 29 -30.51 7.41 16.57
CA LEU A 29 -30.14 8.69 15.98
C LEU A 29 -31.33 9.28 15.21
N VAL A 30 -31.54 10.60 15.29
CA VAL A 30 -32.53 11.29 14.44
C VAL A 30 -31.96 11.46 13.04
N LYS A 31 -32.63 10.92 12.03
CA LYS A 31 -32.15 10.89 10.63
C LYS A 31 -31.81 12.28 10.11
N GLY A 32 -30.56 12.41 9.61
CA GLY A 32 -30.05 13.68 9.05
C GLY A 32 -29.70 14.73 10.10
N THR A 33 -29.42 14.33 11.34
CA THR A 33 -28.92 15.19 12.43
C THR A 33 -27.80 14.49 13.21
N THR A 34 -27.17 15.20 14.15
CA THR A 34 -26.25 14.64 15.13
C THR A 34 -26.91 14.34 16.48
N VAL A 35 -28.25 14.48 16.57
CA VAL A 35 -29.00 14.23 17.80
C VAL A 35 -29.28 12.75 17.96
N GLY A 36 -28.77 12.14 19.01
CA GLY A 36 -28.95 10.71 19.28
C GLY A 36 -28.70 10.32 20.73
N THR A 37 -29.02 9.09 21.07
CA THR A 37 -28.82 8.46 22.39
C THR A 37 -28.46 6.99 22.21
N ILE A 38 -28.12 6.32 23.32
CA ILE A 38 -27.92 4.86 23.37
C ILE A 38 -28.86 4.25 24.38
N THR A 39 -29.22 2.97 24.21
CA THR A 39 -30.04 2.22 25.18
C THR A 39 -29.26 1.90 26.45
N ASP A 40 -29.98 1.91 27.58
CA ASP A 40 -29.49 1.49 28.89
C ASP A 40 -29.44 -0.05 29.04
N ILE A 41 -29.12 -0.52 30.27
CA ILE A 41 -28.99 -1.96 30.61
C ILE A 41 -30.30 -2.72 30.41
N ASP A 42 -31.46 -2.05 30.54
CA ASP A 42 -32.78 -2.63 30.35
C ASP A 42 -33.32 -2.43 28.93
N GLY A 43 -32.48 -1.91 28.00
CA GLY A 43 -32.83 -1.62 26.62
C GLY A 43 -33.68 -0.36 26.42
N ASN A 44 -33.87 0.50 27.46
CA ASN A 44 -34.68 1.69 27.34
C ASN A 44 -33.85 2.84 26.75
N TYR A 45 -34.54 3.74 26.03
CA TYR A 45 -33.96 4.98 25.54
C TYR A 45 -34.90 6.17 25.73
N SER A 46 -34.33 7.35 25.80
CA SER A 46 -35.05 8.63 25.78
C SER A 46 -34.29 9.60 24.87
N LEU A 47 -34.99 10.19 23.90
CA LEU A 47 -34.39 11.07 22.91
C LEU A 47 -35.32 12.22 22.60
N GLU A 48 -34.79 13.47 22.64
CA GLU A 48 -35.51 14.66 22.21
C GLU A 48 -35.36 14.84 20.70
N ILE A 49 -36.49 14.82 19.99
CA ILE A 49 -36.52 14.93 18.52
C ILE A 49 -36.77 16.40 18.14
N PRO A 50 -35.90 17.01 17.32
CA PRO A 50 -36.11 18.37 16.81
C PRO A 50 -37.38 18.50 16.00
N SER A 51 -38.05 19.62 16.06
CA SER A 51 -39.26 19.90 15.30
C SER A 51 -39.05 19.69 13.78
N GLY A 52 -40.03 19.07 13.15
CA GLY A 52 -39.95 18.72 11.70
C GLY A 52 -39.18 17.48 11.35
N LYS A 53 -38.64 16.76 12.33
CA LYS A 53 -38.00 15.44 12.15
C LYS A 53 -38.87 14.36 12.77
N ASN A 54 -38.99 13.21 12.08
CA ASN A 54 -39.86 12.12 12.54
C ASN A 54 -39.34 10.71 12.21
N ILE A 55 -38.07 10.57 11.80
CA ILE A 55 -37.47 9.27 11.50
C ILE A 55 -36.28 9.04 12.44
N LEU A 56 -36.28 7.92 13.15
CA LEU A 56 -35.16 7.42 13.94
C LEU A 56 -34.42 6.34 13.14
N VAL A 57 -33.10 6.45 13.13
CA VAL A 57 -32.18 5.41 12.64
C VAL A 57 -31.71 4.62 13.85
N ILE A 58 -32.04 3.36 13.92
CA ILE A 58 -31.69 2.45 15.01
C ILE A 58 -30.66 1.46 14.47
N SER A 59 -29.46 1.44 15.08
CA SER A 59 -28.38 0.59 14.65
C SER A 59 -27.66 -0.08 15.82
N TYR A 60 -27.34 -1.35 15.64
CA TYR A 60 -26.59 -2.15 16.62
C TYR A 60 -25.76 -3.22 15.91
N ILE A 61 -24.60 -3.55 16.47
CA ILE A 61 -23.69 -4.54 15.89
C ILE A 61 -24.36 -5.91 15.85
N GLY A 62 -24.44 -6.53 14.68
CA GLY A 62 -25.09 -7.82 14.48
C GLY A 62 -26.59 -7.76 14.18
N TYR A 63 -27.16 -6.57 14.07
CA TYR A 63 -28.58 -6.37 13.75
C TYR A 63 -28.75 -5.46 12.54
N LYS A 64 -29.85 -5.65 11.81
CA LYS A 64 -30.22 -4.80 10.66
C LYS A 64 -30.49 -3.38 11.13
N THR A 65 -29.87 -2.39 10.51
CA THR A 65 -30.20 -0.99 10.74
C THR A 65 -31.63 -0.73 10.28
N GLN A 66 -32.45 -0.09 11.11
CA GLN A 66 -33.85 0.19 10.82
C GLN A 66 -34.13 1.69 10.84
N ASP A 67 -34.80 2.18 9.81
CA ASP A 67 -35.34 3.55 9.74
C ASP A 67 -36.80 3.51 10.15
N ILE A 68 -37.15 4.05 11.32
CA ILE A 68 -38.50 3.95 11.88
C ILE A 68 -39.11 5.34 12.03
N ALA A 69 -40.29 5.53 11.42
CA ALA A 69 -41.02 6.77 11.58
C ALA A 69 -41.69 6.85 12.95
N VAL A 70 -41.44 7.95 13.66
CA VAL A 70 -42.08 8.23 14.95
C VAL A 70 -43.49 8.76 14.67
N GLY A 71 -44.49 7.96 15.04
CA GLY A 71 -45.90 8.32 14.91
C GLY A 71 -46.34 9.42 15.90
N LYS A 72 -47.62 9.53 16.18
CA LYS A 72 -48.18 10.52 17.15
C LYS A 72 -47.89 10.16 18.62
N SER A 73 -47.54 8.89 18.92
CA SER A 73 -47.18 8.43 20.26
C SER A 73 -45.80 8.90 20.68
N ASN A 74 -45.58 9.25 21.92
CA ASN A 74 -44.29 9.55 22.51
C ASN A 74 -43.52 8.29 22.95
N GLN A 75 -44.13 7.10 22.80
CA GLN A 75 -43.51 5.83 23.12
C GLN A 75 -43.34 5.00 21.84
N LEU A 76 -42.11 4.55 21.58
CA LEU A 76 -41.77 3.73 20.42
C LEU A 76 -40.87 2.56 20.84
N ASN A 77 -41.49 1.38 20.98
CA ASN A 77 -40.76 0.15 21.22
C ASN A 77 -40.38 -0.49 19.89
N VAL A 78 -39.14 -0.99 19.82
CA VAL A 78 -38.57 -1.53 18.59
C VAL A 78 -38.06 -2.93 18.86
N LYS A 79 -38.34 -3.84 17.92
CA LYS A 79 -37.77 -5.17 17.90
C LYS A 79 -36.77 -5.23 16.74
N MET A 80 -35.49 -5.46 17.07
CA MET A 80 -34.43 -5.54 16.08
C MET A 80 -34.35 -6.96 15.51
N GLU A 81 -34.22 -7.05 14.20
CA GLU A 81 -33.96 -8.30 13.50
C GLU A 81 -32.45 -8.51 13.39
N ALA A 82 -31.99 -9.72 13.72
CA ALA A 82 -30.59 -10.08 13.52
C ALA A 82 -30.20 -9.91 12.05
N ASP A 83 -29.05 -9.30 11.80
CA ASP A 83 -28.52 -9.19 10.44
C ASP A 83 -27.92 -10.54 10.01
N THR A 84 -28.77 -11.40 9.47
CA THR A 84 -28.34 -12.69 8.95
C THR A 84 -27.41 -12.57 7.76
N GLN A 85 -27.37 -11.40 7.07
CA GLN A 85 -26.40 -11.16 6.00
C GLN A 85 -24.98 -10.94 6.57
N ALA A 86 -24.82 -10.33 7.74
CA ALA A 86 -23.53 -10.23 8.41
C ALA A 86 -23.02 -11.60 8.88
N LEU A 87 -23.90 -12.56 9.17
CA LEU A 87 -23.56 -13.93 9.55
C LEU A 87 -23.20 -14.83 8.34
N ASP A 88 -23.60 -14.46 7.15
CA ASP A 88 -23.30 -15.18 5.91
C ASP A 88 -22.14 -14.55 5.10
N GLU A 89 -21.42 -13.58 5.68
CA GLU A 89 -20.21 -13.03 5.05
C GLU A 89 -19.22 -14.15 4.76
N VAL A 90 -18.91 -14.32 3.47
CA VAL A 90 -17.97 -15.33 2.98
C VAL A 90 -16.62 -14.66 2.84
N ILE A 91 -15.60 -15.25 3.44
CA ILE A 91 -14.22 -14.80 3.33
C ILE A 91 -13.38 -15.83 2.60
N VAL A 92 -12.32 -15.37 1.94
CA VAL A 92 -11.36 -16.25 1.27
C VAL A 92 -10.35 -16.73 2.30
N VAL A 93 -10.28 -18.04 2.53
CA VAL A 93 -9.32 -18.67 3.44
C VAL A 93 -8.61 -19.80 2.72
N GLY A 94 -7.36 -19.57 2.37
CA GLY A 94 -6.58 -20.53 1.62
C GLY A 94 -7.14 -20.70 0.20
N TYR A 95 -7.30 -21.93 -0.21
CA TYR A 95 -7.78 -22.30 -1.55
C TYR A 95 -9.30 -22.43 -1.65
N GLY A 96 -10.06 -21.80 -0.75
CA GLY A 96 -11.51 -21.87 -0.75
C GLY A 96 -12.18 -20.68 -0.07
N THR A 97 -13.50 -20.62 -0.19
CA THR A 97 -14.33 -19.64 0.49
C THR A 97 -15.04 -20.32 1.66
N VAL A 98 -15.03 -19.68 2.83
CA VAL A 98 -15.66 -20.19 4.06
C VAL A 98 -16.53 -19.08 4.65
N LYS A 99 -17.66 -19.44 5.28
CA LYS A 99 -18.43 -18.46 6.03
C LYS A 99 -17.57 -17.94 7.19
N LYS A 100 -17.54 -16.63 7.41
CA LYS A 100 -16.72 -15.96 8.43
C LYS A 100 -16.92 -16.57 9.81
N ARG A 101 -18.15 -16.96 10.15
CA ARG A 101 -18.51 -17.64 11.41
C ARG A 101 -17.88 -19.02 11.59
N ASP A 102 -17.54 -19.70 10.48
CA ASP A 102 -17.01 -21.08 10.50
C ASP A 102 -15.47 -21.10 10.50
N VAL A 103 -14.82 -19.93 10.55
CA VAL A 103 -13.37 -19.81 10.60
C VAL A 103 -12.89 -19.89 12.03
N THR A 104 -12.00 -20.85 12.31
CA THR A 104 -11.41 -21.08 13.65
C THR A 104 -10.24 -20.14 13.96
N GLY A 105 -9.69 -19.45 12.95
CA GLY A 105 -8.55 -18.53 13.07
C GLY A 105 -8.95 -17.06 13.06
N ALA A 106 -8.05 -16.17 13.55
CA ALA A 106 -8.26 -14.72 13.49
C ALA A 106 -8.08 -14.21 12.06
N VAL A 107 -9.16 -13.83 11.41
CA VAL A 107 -9.20 -13.24 10.07
C VAL A 107 -9.83 -11.86 10.15
N SER A 108 -9.19 -10.89 9.49
CA SER A 108 -9.76 -9.54 9.28
C SER A 108 -10.04 -9.38 7.80
N SER A 109 -11.23 -8.89 7.45
CA SER A 109 -11.66 -8.66 6.08
C SER A 109 -12.02 -7.19 5.89
N MET A 110 -11.62 -6.60 4.77
CA MET A 110 -11.96 -5.24 4.36
C MET A 110 -12.50 -5.24 2.94
N LYS A 111 -13.49 -4.40 2.69
CA LYS A 111 -14.13 -4.24 1.37
C LYS A 111 -13.53 -3.05 0.62
N SER A 112 -13.69 -3.05 -0.70
CA SER A 112 -13.25 -2.00 -1.62
C SER A 112 -13.52 -0.57 -1.13
N LYS A 113 -14.73 -0.30 -0.64
CA LYS A 113 -15.13 1.03 -0.15
C LYS A 113 -14.25 1.55 1.01
N ASP A 114 -13.71 0.65 1.83
CA ASP A 114 -12.88 1.01 2.98
C ASP A 114 -11.39 1.17 2.58
N VAL A 115 -10.98 0.56 1.47
CA VAL A 115 -9.63 0.65 0.90
C VAL A 115 -9.45 1.93 0.09
N VAL A 116 -10.44 2.30 -0.74
CA VAL A 116 -10.33 3.40 -1.72
C VAL A 116 -10.40 4.80 -1.09
N ILE A 117 -10.84 4.93 0.17
CA ILE A 117 -10.99 6.25 0.86
C ILE A 117 -9.64 6.98 1.04
N ALA A 118 -8.53 6.25 1.14
CA ALA A 118 -7.22 6.89 1.34
C ALA A 118 -6.65 7.41 0.00
N PRO A 119 -6.17 8.66 -0.06
CA PRO A 119 -5.60 9.25 -1.27
C PRO A 119 -4.15 8.76 -1.47
N THR A 120 -3.98 7.45 -1.58
CA THR A 120 -2.66 6.82 -1.79
C THR A 120 -2.70 5.90 -3.00
N ASN A 121 -1.54 5.74 -3.63
CA ASN A 121 -1.34 4.82 -4.75
C ASN A 121 -0.82 3.45 -4.29
N ASN A 122 -0.50 3.30 -3.00
CA ASN A 122 -0.09 2.04 -2.40
C ASN A 122 -1.26 1.41 -1.64
N VAL A 123 -1.59 0.16 -2.01
CA VAL A 123 -2.67 -0.62 -1.39
C VAL A 123 -2.46 -0.76 0.12
N MET A 124 -1.22 -0.97 0.56
CA MET A 124 -0.93 -1.20 1.97
C MET A 124 -1.04 0.09 2.78
N GLU A 125 -0.57 1.22 2.27
CA GLU A 125 -0.79 2.52 2.93
C GLU A 125 -2.29 2.80 3.14
N ALA A 126 -3.13 2.45 2.17
CA ALA A 126 -4.58 2.58 2.29
C ALA A 126 -5.18 1.75 3.43
N LEU A 127 -4.49 0.70 3.89
CA LEU A 127 -4.90 -0.18 4.99
C LEU A 127 -4.31 0.21 6.35
N SER A 128 -3.40 1.19 6.39
CA SER A 128 -2.75 1.64 7.62
C SER A 128 -3.77 2.06 8.67
N GLY A 129 -3.61 1.56 9.89
CA GLY A 129 -4.51 1.84 11.03
C GLY A 129 -5.90 1.19 10.96
N LYS A 130 -6.26 0.48 9.87
CA LYS A 130 -7.59 -0.11 9.68
C LYS A 130 -7.67 -1.60 10.05
N ILE A 131 -6.55 -2.29 10.15
CA ILE A 131 -6.49 -3.72 10.44
C ILE A 131 -5.77 -3.94 11.77
N ALA A 132 -6.49 -4.39 12.79
CA ALA A 132 -5.91 -4.65 14.11
C ALA A 132 -4.77 -5.67 14.04
N GLY A 133 -3.60 -5.33 14.62
CA GLY A 133 -2.40 -6.17 14.63
C GLY A 133 -1.63 -6.21 13.31
N MET A 134 -1.94 -5.32 12.38
CA MET A 134 -1.15 -5.04 11.18
C MET A 134 -0.52 -3.66 11.33
N ASP A 135 0.79 -3.62 11.33
CA ASP A 135 1.59 -2.40 11.40
C ASP A 135 2.15 -2.09 10.01
N ILE A 136 1.84 -0.92 9.52
CA ILE A 136 2.22 -0.46 8.18
C ILE A 136 2.91 0.88 8.36
N MET A 137 4.21 0.91 8.09
CA MET A 137 5.06 2.08 8.25
C MET A 137 5.65 2.48 6.89
N LYS A 138 5.50 3.73 6.54
CA LYS A 138 6.25 4.32 5.43
C LYS A 138 7.65 4.66 5.92
N THR A 139 8.68 4.16 5.24
CA THR A 139 10.09 4.28 5.66
C THR A 139 10.85 5.36 4.92
N SER A 140 10.29 5.87 3.82
CA SER A 140 10.86 6.93 3.01
C SER A 140 9.78 7.91 2.54
N GLY A 141 10.16 9.14 2.25
CA GLY A 141 9.29 10.14 1.62
C GLY A 141 9.45 10.21 0.11
N GLN A 142 10.30 9.37 -0.48
CA GLN A 142 10.55 9.37 -1.93
C GLN A 142 9.39 8.79 -2.70
N VAL A 143 9.18 9.30 -3.89
CA VAL A 143 8.07 8.88 -4.74
C VAL A 143 8.32 7.48 -5.29
N GLY A 144 7.34 6.59 -5.06
CA GLY A 144 7.28 5.30 -5.73
C GLY A 144 8.40 4.32 -5.43
N GLU A 145 9.05 4.44 -4.29
CA GLU A 145 9.91 3.39 -3.78
C GLU A 145 9.03 2.21 -3.36
N ASP A 146 9.11 1.11 -4.09
CA ASP A 146 8.23 -0.06 -3.86
C ASP A 146 8.51 -0.73 -2.51
N ASP A 147 9.74 -0.62 -1.99
CA ASP A 147 10.16 -1.14 -0.68
C ASP A 147 9.95 -0.13 0.47
N ASP A 148 9.28 0.98 0.20
CA ASP A 148 9.08 2.09 1.14
C ASP A 148 8.08 1.78 2.26
N VAL A 149 7.31 0.71 2.11
CA VAL A 149 6.28 0.33 3.08
C VAL A 149 6.69 -0.94 3.81
N LYS A 150 7.08 -0.79 5.07
CA LYS A 150 7.33 -1.93 5.95
C LYS A 150 6.01 -2.43 6.54
N ILE A 151 5.73 -3.72 6.35
CA ILE A 151 4.48 -4.35 6.76
C ILE A 151 4.78 -5.46 7.76
N LEU A 152 4.21 -5.37 8.96
CA LEU A 152 4.35 -6.37 9.99
C LEU A 152 2.96 -6.86 10.44
N LEU A 153 2.83 -8.16 10.63
CA LEU A 153 1.66 -8.78 11.25
C LEU A 153 2.03 -9.33 12.62
N ARG A 154 1.45 -8.73 13.69
CA ARG A 154 1.72 -9.09 15.09
C ARG A 154 3.19 -8.94 15.48
N GLY A 155 3.87 -7.93 14.92
CA GLY A 155 5.26 -7.61 15.22
C GLY A 155 6.29 -8.39 14.40
N SER A 156 7.58 -8.12 14.67
CA SER A 156 8.71 -8.79 14.03
C SER A 156 8.97 -10.16 14.66
N ARG A 157 9.20 -11.18 13.85
CA ARG A 157 9.50 -12.55 14.27
C ARG A 157 10.97 -12.91 14.14
N SER A 158 11.67 -12.24 13.23
CA SER A 158 13.08 -12.46 12.97
C SER A 158 13.85 -11.15 13.03
N ILE A 159 15.04 -11.17 13.59
CA ILE A 159 15.96 -10.02 13.60
C ILE A 159 16.69 -9.91 12.26
N TYR A 160 17.00 -11.04 11.63
CA TYR A 160 17.81 -11.09 10.40
C TYR A 160 16.99 -11.49 9.16
N GLY A 161 15.81 -12.12 9.33
CA GLY A 161 14.98 -12.58 8.22
C GLY A 161 13.93 -11.54 7.81
N ASP A 162 13.41 -11.70 6.61
CA ASP A 162 12.24 -10.95 6.14
C ASP A 162 11.02 -11.25 7.02
N ASN A 163 10.36 -10.20 7.48
CA ASN A 163 9.14 -10.26 8.30
C ASN A 163 7.87 -9.91 7.50
N THR A 164 8.01 -9.69 6.20
CA THR A 164 6.90 -9.32 5.32
C THR A 164 5.91 -10.48 5.18
N PRO A 165 4.59 -10.24 5.29
CA PRO A 165 3.58 -11.27 5.06
C PRO A 165 3.55 -11.72 3.59
N LEU A 166 3.09 -12.95 3.36
CA LEU A 166 2.85 -13.45 2.02
C LEU A 166 1.63 -12.78 1.39
N PHE A 167 1.77 -12.26 0.18
CA PHE A 167 0.65 -11.70 -0.59
C PHE A 167 0.12 -12.72 -1.59
N ILE A 168 -1.20 -12.96 -1.54
CA ILE A 168 -1.92 -13.80 -2.49
C ILE A 168 -2.91 -12.93 -3.26
N ILE A 169 -2.78 -12.89 -4.57
CA ILE A 169 -3.61 -12.07 -5.46
C ILE A 169 -4.42 -13.00 -6.35
N ASP A 170 -5.75 -12.95 -6.24
CA ASP A 170 -6.67 -13.83 -6.97
C ASP A 170 -6.34 -15.33 -6.85
N GLY A 171 -5.73 -15.72 -5.71
CA GLY A 171 -5.38 -17.09 -5.37
C GLY A 171 -3.92 -17.48 -5.64
N ILE A 172 -3.11 -16.64 -6.25
CA ILE A 172 -1.70 -16.89 -6.61
C ILE A 172 -0.78 -15.93 -5.87
N PRO A 173 0.42 -16.35 -5.40
CA PRO A 173 1.42 -15.43 -4.86
C PRO A 173 1.76 -14.33 -5.87
N GLY A 174 1.80 -13.07 -5.41
CA GLY A 174 2.01 -11.93 -6.30
C GLY A 174 2.46 -10.66 -5.58
N ASN A 175 2.82 -9.64 -6.37
CA ASN A 175 3.28 -8.34 -5.87
C ASN A 175 2.11 -7.35 -5.79
N TYR A 176 1.75 -6.93 -4.58
CA TYR A 176 0.66 -5.97 -4.33
C TYR A 176 0.94 -4.57 -4.90
N ASN A 177 2.22 -4.18 -5.05
CA ASN A 177 2.60 -2.89 -5.64
C ASN A 177 2.21 -2.76 -7.12
N GLN A 178 1.92 -3.89 -7.79
CA GLN A 178 1.51 -3.92 -9.18
C GLN A 178 -0.02 -3.81 -9.37
N ILE A 179 -0.80 -3.72 -8.27
CA ILE A 179 -2.25 -3.60 -8.32
C ILE A 179 -2.67 -2.14 -8.17
N ASN A 180 -3.65 -1.72 -8.97
CA ASN A 180 -4.32 -0.46 -8.72
C ASN A 180 -5.30 -0.63 -7.54
N PRO A 181 -5.23 0.18 -6.46
CA PRO A 181 -6.17 0.11 -5.34
C PRO A 181 -7.64 0.16 -5.74
N SER A 182 -7.97 0.87 -6.82
CA SER A 182 -9.36 0.95 -7.34
C SER A 182 -9.88 -0.37 -7.92
N ASP A 183 -9.00 -1.35 -8.24
CA ASP A 183 -9.37 -2.66 -8.78
C ASP A 183 -9.61 -3.72 -7.69
N ILE A 184 -9.41 -3.38 -6.42
CA ILE A 184 -9.57 -4.30 -5.30
C ILE A 184 -11.05 -4.44 -4.94
N GLU A 185 -11.50 -5.66 -4.70
CA GLU A 185 -12.82 -5.99 -4.15
C GLU A 185 -12.75 -6.21 -2.65
N THR A 186 -11.82 -7.10 -2.19
CA THR A 186 -11.61 -7.38 -0.76
C THR A 186 -10.13 -7.58 -0.45
N VAL A 187 -9.77 -7.30 0.81
CA VAL A 187 -8.48 -7.67 1.40
C VAL A 187 -8.77 -8.47 2.67
N ASP A 188 -8.34 -9.74 2.68
CA ASP A 188 -8.48 -10.65 3.81
C ASP A 188 -7.11 -10.92 4.42
N VAL A 189 -6.96 -10.73 5.74
CA VAL A 189 -5.69 -10.90 6.44
C VAL A 189 -5.76 -12.06 7.41
N LEU A 190 -4.97 -13.10 7.13
CA LEU A 190 -4.84 -14.31 7.96
C LEU A 190 -3.68 -14.11 8.94
N LYS A 191 -4.00 -14.08 10.23
CA LYS A 191 -3.03 -13.70 11.28
C LYS A 191 -2.55 -14.88 12.11
N ASP A 192 -3.27 -16.01 12.11
CA ASP A 192 -2.99 -17.18 12.93
C ASP A 192 -2.39 -18.32 12.14
N ALA A 193 -1.51 -19.08 12.79
CA ALA A 193 -0.86 -20.25 12.19
C ALA A 193 -1.86 -21.29 11.66
N SER A 194 -3.02 -21.46 12.31
CA SER A 194 -4.07 -22.38 11.84
C SER A 194 -4.68 -21.97 10.50
N SER A 195 -4.85 -20.69 10.24
CA SER A 195 -5.37 -20.17 8.97
C SER A 195 -4.29 -20.10 7.87
N THR A 196 -3.01 -19.86 8.24
CA THR A 196 -1.90 -19.73 7.30
C THR A 196 -1.19 -21.05 6.98
N ALA A 197 -1.42 -22.12 7.76
CA ALA A 197 -0.74 -23.43 7.62
C ALA A 197 -0.79 -24.01 6.20
N ILE A 198 -1.87 -23.77 5.46
CA ILE A 198 -2.02 -24.25 4.08
C ILE A 198 -1.04 -23.60 3.10
N TYR A 199 -0.47 -22.44 3.46
CA TYR A 199 0.57 -21.74 2.67
C TYR A 199 2.00 -22.15 3.06
N GLY A 200 2.15 -23.03 4.09
CA GLY A 200 3.42 -23.57 4.55
C GLY A 200 4.33 -22.52 5.17
N SER A 201 5.64 -22.70 5.04
CA SER A 201 6.65 -21.77 5.60
C SER A 201 6.53 -20.35 5.05
N ALA A 202 6.10 -20.17 3.82
CA ALA A 202 5.88 -18.85 3.23
C ALA A 202 4.79 -18.02 3.94
N GLY A 203 3.81 -18.71 4.59
CA GLY A 203 2.77 -18.06 5.39
C GLY A 203 3.16 -17.81 6.85
N ALA A 204 4.41 -18.05 7.25
CA ALA A 204 4.84 -17.92 8.65
C ALA A 204 4.64 -16.51 9.21
N ASN A 205 4.86 -15.46 8.43
CA ASN A 205 4.67 -14.06 8.82
C ASN A 205 3.23 -13.56 8.65
N GLY A 206 2.29 -14.48 8.35
CA GLY A 206 0.92 -14.16 8.01
C GLY A 206 0.69 -14.10 6.50
N VAL A 207 -0.58 -14.00 6.10
CA VAL A 207 -0.96 -13.97 4.68
C VAL A 207 -1.98 -12.86 4.46
N VAL A 208 -1.74 -12.05 3.44
CA VAL A 208 -2.65 -11.02 2.94
C VAL A 208 -3.21 -11.48 1.60
N ILE A 209 -4.52 -11.71 1.56
CA ILE A 209 -5.23 -12.17 0.36
C ILE A 209 -5.94 -10.98 -0.25
N ILE A 210 -5.59 -10.63 -1.48
CA ILE A 210 -6.22 -9.56 -2.24
C ILE A 210 -7.08 -10.20 -3.33
N THR A 211 -8.38 -9.93 -3.27
CA THR A 211 -9.30 -10.31 -4.33
C THR A 211 -9.63 -9.10 -5.17
N THR A 212 -9.48 -9.22 -6.48
CA THR A 212 -9.76 -8.11 -7.40
C THR A 212 -11.19 -8.16 -7.93
N LYS A 213 -11.69 -7.01 -8.37
CA LYS A 213 -13.02 -6.86 -8.94
C LYS A 213 -13.23 -7.79 -10.13
N ARG A 214 -14.39 -8.41 -10.18
CA ARG A 214 -14.83 -9.30 -11.26
C ARG A 214 -15.99 -8.71 -12.05
N GLY A 215 -16.22 -9.24 -13.24
CA GLY A 215 -17.41 -8.89 -14.01
C GLY A 215 -18.69 -9.26 -13.29
N VAL A 216 -19.71 -8.45 -13.46
CA VAL A 216 -21.06 -8.68 -12.91
C VAL A 216 -22.05 -8.84 -14.06
N ALA A 217 -22.99 -9.81 -13.93
CA ALA A 217 -24.03 -9.98 -14.93
C ALA A 217 -24.98 -8.78 -14.93
N GLY A 218 -25.24 -8.21 -16.10
CA GLY A 218 -26.11 -7.04 -16.25
C GLY A 218 -25.61 -6.09 -17.33
N LYS A 219 -26.22 -4.92 -17.38
CA LYS A 219 -25.79 -3.84 -18.27
C LYS A 219 -24.38 -3.38 -17.90
N ALA A 220 -23.60 -2.98 -18.89
CA ALA A 220 -22.27 -2.43 -18.66
C ALA A 220 -22.37 -1.17 -17.79
N THR A 221 -21.58 -1.16 -16.71
CA THR A 221 -21.40 -0.01 -15.83
C THR A 221 -19.99 0.51 -16.01
N VAL A 222 -19.86 1.80 -16.26
CA VAL A 222 -18.61 2.51 -16.41
C VAL A 222 -18.37 3.35 -15.15
N ASN A 223 -17.20 3.21 -14.54
CA ASN A 223 -16.79 4.05 -13.42
C ASN A 223 -15.52 4.81 -13.84
N PHE A 224 -15.52 6.09 -13.52
CA PHE A 224 -14.37 6.97 -13.70
C PHE A 224 -14.06 7.67 -12.39
N ASP A 225 -12.81 7.53 -11.94
CA ASP A 225 -12.30 8.17 -10.73
C ASP A 225 -11.11 9.06 -11.11
N ALA A 226 -11.12 10.29 -10.63
CA ALA A 226 -10.02 11.24 -10.79
C ALA A 226 -9.65 11.84 -9.43
N TYR A 227 -8.35 11.93 -9.18
CA TYR A 227 -7.80 12.53 -7.97
C TYR A 227 -6.62 13.43 -8.31
N TYR A 228 -6.57 14.59 -7.65
CA TYR A 228 -5.42 15.50 -7.68
C TYR A 228 -5.12 15.94 -6.25
N GLY A 229 -3.88 15.77 -5.81
CA GLY A 229 -3.44 16.08 -4.45
C GLY A 229 -2.14 16.89 -4.44
N PHE A 230 -1.98 17.65 -3.37
CA PHE A 230 -0.79 18.43 -3.06
C PHE A 230 -0.24 18.00 -1.70
N SER A 231 1.07 17.98 -1.58
CA SER A 231 1.77 17.72 -0.31
C SER A 231 2.95 18.67 -0.19
N GLY A 232 3.26 19.09 1.02
CA GLY A 232 4.38 19.97 1.33
C GLY A 232 5.13 19.49 2.57
N THR A 233 6.24 20.14 2.87
CA THR A 233 6.98 19.95 4.13
C THR A 233 6.24 20.63 5.28
N PRO A 234 6.24 20.03 6.50
CA PRO A 234 5.80 20.74 7.71
C PRO A 234 6.75 21.88 8.06
N ASP A 235 6.22 23.01 8.53
CA ASP A 235 6.97 24.24 8.84
C ASP A 235 8.03 24.11 9.96
N PHE A 236 8.11 22.98 10.65
CA PHE A 236 9.09 22.78 11.74
C PHE A 236 10.46 22.24 11.26
N TYR A 237 10.62 21.91 9.98
CA TYR A 237 11.90 21.55 9.39
C TYR A 237 12.51 22.74 8.66
N HIS A 238 13.43 23.45 9.32
CA HIS A 238 14.24 24.53 8.74
C HIS A 238 15.69 24.40 9.16
N GLY A 239 16.61 24.95 8.36
CA GLY A 239 18.01 25.07 8.71
C GLY A 239 18.23 26.18 9.73
N MET A 240 19.24 26.03 10.61
CA MET A 240 19.62 27.14 11.47
C MET A 240 20.27 28.25 10.63
N VAL A 241 19.70 29.45 10.64
CA VAL A 241 20.22 30.64 9.94
C VAL A 241 20.19 31.86 10.86
N GLY A 242 20.86 32.94 10.48
CA GLY A 242 20.79 34.23 11.17
C GLY A 242 21.28 34.16 12.63
N ASP A 243 20.49 34.80 13.51
CA ASP A 243 20.80 34.91 14.93
C ASP A 243 20.82 33.57 15.66
N GLU A 244 20.00 32.61 15.20
CA GLU A 244 19.94 31.25 15.79
C GLU A 244 21.25 30.52 15.58
N TRP A 245 21.75 30.48 14.34
CA TRP A 245 23.05 29.90 14.00
C TRP A 245 24.20 30.62 14.71
N THR A 246 24.18 31.96 14.70
CA THR A 246 25.20 32.78 15.39
C THR A 246 25.27 32.47 16.87
N ARG A 247 24.12 32.38 17.54
CA ARG A 247 24.06 32.03 18.98
C ARG A 247 24.61 30.62 19.21
N TYR A 248 24.19 29.65 18.38
CA TYR A 248 24.70 28.28 18.49
C TYR A 248 26.22 28.20 18.36
N GLN A 249 26.79 28.86 17.35
CA GLN A 249 28.25 28.90 17.15
C GLN A 249 29.01 29.55 18.32
N ARG A 250 28.47 30.62 18.87
CA ARG A 250 29.08 31.30 20.04
C ARG A 250 29.03 30.45 21.30
N GLU A 251 27.93 29.75 21.54
CA GLU A 251 27.81 28.82 22.68
C GLU A 251 28.75 27.62 22.50
N SER A 252 28.85 27.07 21.30
CA SER A 252 29.79 25.99 20.95
C SER A 252 31.26 26.42 21.19
N TYR A 253 31.62 27.61 20.72
CA TYR A 253 32.97 28.18 20.95
C TYR A 253 33.27 28.33 22.43
N LYS A 254 32.32 28.88 23.22
CA LYS A 254 32.46 29.02 24.68
C LYS A 254 32.63 27.65 25.36
N TYR A 255 31.87 26.65 24.95
CA TYR A 255 31.98 25.30 25.51
C TYR A 255 33.39 24.71 25.30
N ILE A 256 33.96 24.93 24.12
CA ILE A 256 35.32 24.42 23.78
C ILE A 256 36.43 25.25 24.43
N ASN A 257 36.30 26.58 24.43
CA ASN A 257 37.38 27.52 24.82
C ASN A 257 37.21 28.13 26.20
N GLY A 258 36.14 27.84 26.93
CA GLY A 258 35.85 28.35 28.26
C GLY A 258 35.32 29.80 28.30
N GLN A 259 35.32 30.53 27.19
CA GLN A 259 34.86 31.92 27.06
C GLN A 259 34.21 32.19 25.72
N TYR A 260 33.36 33.21 25.65
CA TYR A 260 32.76 33.63 24.39
C TYR A 260 33.82 34.21 23.43
N PRO A 261 33.61 34.06 22.10
CA PRO A 261 34.46 34.72 21.11
C PRO A 261 34.30 36.26 21.23
N ALA A 262 35.36 37.01 20.97
CA ALA A 262 35.30 38.47 20.94
C ALA A 262 34.33 38.99 19.85
N ASP A 263 34.42 38.38 18.68
CA ASP A 263 33.55 38.56 17.54
C ASP A 263 33.53 37.27 16.69
N MET A 264 32.84 37.30 15.54
CA MET A 264 32.69 36.13 14.69
C MET A 264 33.96 35.75 13.92
N SER A 265 34.98 36.64 13.82
CA SER A 265 36.24 36.30 13.16
C SER A 265 37.06 35.24 13.94
N ALA A 266 36.79 35.10 15.25
CA ALA A 266 37.38 34.04 16.05
C ALA A 266 36.84 32.64 15.72
N ILE A 267 35.66 32.60 15.10
CA ILE A 267 34.99 31.35 14.66
C ILE A 267 35.15 31.17 13.14
N LEU A 268 34.83 32.22 12.38
CA LEU A 268 34.93 32.25 10.93
C LEU A 268 36.33 32.78 10.53
N THR A 269 37.30 31.88 10.50
CA THR A 269 38.70 32.25 10.18
C THR A 269 38.93 32.45 8.68
N ASP A 270 38.05 31.94 7.82
CA ASP A 270 38.08 32.16 6.39
C ASP A 270 37.50 33.55 6.07
N PRO A 271 38.27 34.43 5.35
CA PRO A 271 37.82 35.78 5.06
C PRO A 271 36.54 35.85 4.20
N VAL A 272 36.36 34.88 3.27
CA VAL A 272 35.17 34.83 2.41
C VAL A 272 33.94 34.44 3.21
N LYS A 273 34.05 33.48 4.11
CA LYS A 273 32.98 33.06 5.02
C LYS A 273 32.61 34.18 5.99
N LEU A 274 33.59 34.89 6.52
CA LEU A 274 33.37 36.03 7.40
C LEU A 274 32.66 37.20 6.66
N GLU A 275 33.07 37.46 5.43
CA GLU A 275 32.44 38.49 4.59
C GLU A 275 30.96 38.12 4.27
N ALA A 276 30.69 36.85 3.91
CA ALA A 276 29.32 36.36 3.71
C ALA A 276 28.45 36.55 4.95
N TYR A 277 29.02 36.29 6.15
CA TYR A 277 28.35 36.55 7.43
C TYR A 277 28.05 38.03 7.62
N ASN A 278 29.03 38.92 7.40
CA ASN A 278 28.90 40.36 7.57
C ASN A 278 27.86 40.94 6.57
N GLN A 279 27.77 40.40 5.40
CA GLN A 279 26.77 40.75 4.35
C GLN A 279 25.39 40.14 4.60
N GLY A 280 25.25 39.21 5.56
CA GLY A 280 24.00 38.53 5.85
C GLY A 280 23.54 37.59 4.74
N LYS A 281 24.45 36.97 4.03
CA LYS A 281 24.16 36.00 2.92
C LYS A 281 23.76 34.65 3.48
N TRP A 282 22.65 34.60 4.20
CA TRP A 282 22.12 33.39 4.80
C TRP A 282 21.37 32.54 3.76
N ILE A 283 21.55 31.22 3.84
CA ILE A 283 20.88 30.23 3.01
C ILE A 283 20.20 29.21 3.92
N ASP A 284 18.87 29.11 3.84
CA ASP A 284 18.17 27.96 4.38
C ASP A 284 18.16 26.83 3.33
N TRP A 285 19.13 25.93 3.46
CA TRP A 285 19.30 24.83 2.53
C TRP A 285 18.14 23.84 2.52
N VAL A 286 17.36 23.77 3.60
CA VAL A 286 16.17 22.90 3.66
C VAL A 286 15.08 23.46 2.77
N ASP A 287 14.81 24.77 2.87
CA ASP A 287 13.85 25.45 2.00
C ASP A 287 14.27 25.40 0.53
N GLU A 288 15.57 25.63 0.26
CA GLU A 288 16.11 25.54 -1.09
C GLU A 288 15.97 24.14 -1.70
N ALA A 289 16.18 23.07 -0.89
CA ALA A 289 16.05 21.68 -1.33
C ALA A 289 14.60 21.23 -1.47
N ALA A 290 13.71 21.73 -0.61
CA ALA A 290 12.31 21.29 -0.48
C ALA A 290 11.30 22.29 -1.07
N GLY A 291 11.76 23.31 -1.79
CA GLY A 291 10.93 24.41 -2.30
C GLY A 291 9.81 24.01 -3.27
N ASN A 292 9.68 22.73 -3.60
CA ASN A 292 8.64 22.22 -4.49
C ASN A 292 7.44 21.70 -3.71
N THR A 293 6.25 21.95 -4.23
CA THR A 293 5.02 21.28 -3.82
C THR A 293 4.95 19.92 -4.50
N ALA A 294 4.95 18.86 -3.72
CA ALA A 294 4.74 17.52 -4.26
C ALA A 294 3.30 17.36 -4.78
N THR A 295 3.14 16.72 -5.93
CA THR A 295 1.83 16.52 -6.56
C THR A 295 1.54 15.07 -6.82
N THR A 296 0.26 14.69 -6.71
CA THR A 296 -0.22 13.36 -7.08
C THR A 296 -1.45 13.50 -7.97
N GLN A 297 -1.38 12.89 -9.15
CA GLN A 297 -2.49 12.82 -10.11
C GLN A 297 -2.83 11.35 -10.34
N LYS A 298 -4.12 11.03 -10.32
CA LYS A 298 -4.61 9.67 -10.61
C LYS A 298 -5.88 9.76 -11.44
N TYR A 299 -5.91 8.98 -12.51
CA TYR A 299 -7.06 8.78 -13.36
C TYR A 299 -7.30 7.29 -13.51
N SER A 300 -8.51 6.83 -13.25
CA SER A 300 -8.88 5.42 -13.33
C SER A 300 -10.23 5.27 -14.02
N LEU A 301 -10.26 4.45 -15.05
CA LEU A 301 -11.46 4.08 -15.78
C LEU A 301 -11.68 2.58 -15.64
N SER A 302 -12.88 2.17 -15.27
CA SER A 302 -13.23 0.75 -15.25
C SER A 302 -14.61 0.48 -15.85
N VAL A 303 -14.74 -0.67 -16.46
CA VAL A 303 -15.98 -1.17 -17.05
C VAL A 303 -16.27 -2.56 -16.50
N THR A 304 -17.46 -2.77 -15.98
CA THR A 304 -17.95 -4.09 -15.56
C THR A 304 -19.29 -4.38 -16.23
N GLY A 305 -19.49 -5.62 -16.66
CA GLY A 305 -20.75 -6.03 -17.27
C GLY A 305 -20.70 -7.46 -17.78
N GLY A 306 -21.78 -7.87 -18.44
CA GLY A 306 -21.84 -9.17 -19.08
C GLY A 306 -23.19 -9.86 -18.98
N SER A 307 -23.23 -11.10 -19.41
CA SER A 307 -24.37 -11.99 -19.31
C SER A 307 -24.29 -12.89 -18.06
N LYS A 308 -25.28 -13.74 -17.86
CA LYS A 308 -25.22 -14.80 -16.82
C LYS A 308 -24.04 -15.75 -17.04
N LYS A 309 -23.67 -15.99 -18.31
CA LYS A 309 -22.60 -16.94 -18.67
C LYS A 309 -21.24 -16.29 -18.86
N THR A 310 -21.19 -15.04 -19.33
CA THR A 310 -19.94 -14.31 -19.60
C THR A 310 -19.93 -13.05 -18.77
N LYS A 311 -18.92 -12.87 -17.94
CA LYS A 311 -18.73 -11.67 -17.11
C LYS A 311 -17.38 -11.08 -17.40
N ILE A 312 -17.32 -9.77 -17.56
CA ILE A 312 -16.10 -9.05 -17.93
C ILE A 312 -15.91 -7.86 -16.98
N PHE A 313 -14.70 -7.72 -16.49
CA PHE A 313 -14.20 -6.51 -15.84
C PHE A 313 -12.94 -6.07 -16.59
N ALA A 314 -12.87 -4.81 -16.97
CA ALA A 314 -11.68 -4.20 -17.55
C ALA A 314 -11.41 -2.86 -16.87
N SER A 315 -10.14 -2.55 -16.61
CA SER A 315 -9.73 -1.25 -16.07
C SER A 315 -8.45 -0.76 -16.72
N ALA A 316 -8.30 0.56 -16.74
CA ALA A 316 -7.07 1.28 -17.09
C ALA A 316 -6.88 2.43 -16.12
N ALA A 317 -5.65 2.61 -15.64
CA ALA A 317 -5.29 3.69 -14.72
C ALA A 317 -3.97 4.33 -15.12
N TYR A 318 -3.87 5.63 -14.92
CA TYR A 318 -2.65 6.41 -14.98
C TYR A 318 -2.45 7.13 -13.66
N THR A 319 -1.23 7.08 -13.15
CA THR A 319 -0.81 7.80 -11.95
C THR A 319 0.47 8.55 -12.24
N ARG A 320 0.51 9.84 -11.90
CA ARG A 320 1.71 10.66 -11.88
C ARG A 320 1.93 11.18 -10.48
N GLU A 321 3.12 11.01 -9.98
CA GLU A 321 3.56 11.51 -8.68
C GLU A 321 4.83 12.33 -8.87
N GLU A 322 4.89 13.48 -8.25
CA GLU A 322 6.04 14.36 -8.20
C GLU A 322 6.36 14.62 -6.74
N GLY A 323 7.63 14.39 -6.37
CA GLY A 323 8.11 14.53 -5.00
C GLY A 323 8.45 15.97 -4.63
N LEU A 324 8.87 16.16 -3.38
CA LEU A 324 9.38 17.45 -2.89
C LEU A 324 10.72 17.80 -3.57
N LEU A 325 11.53 16.80 -3.93
CA LEU A 325 12.75 16.98 -4.70
C LEU A 325 12.43 17.03 -6.19
N SER A 326 13.01 17.98 -6.91
CA SER A 326 12.68 18.24 -8.33
C SER A 326 12.96 17.06 -9.27
N ASN A 327 13.90 16.20 -8.92
CA ASN A 327 14.28 15.00 -9.69
C ASN A 327 13.63 13.70 -9.17
N ASP A 328 12.65 13.78 -8.25
CA ASP A 328 11.94 12.64 -7.68
C ASP A 328 10.51 12.57 -8.23
N ASN A 329 10.27 11.68 -9.18
CA ASN A 329 8.95 11.54 -9.80
C ASN A 329 8.70 10.13 -10.35
N ARG A 330 7.41 9.76 -10.48
CA ARG A 330 6.98 8.48 -11.05
C ARG A 330 5.74 8.64 -11.94
N GLY A 331 5.78 8.02 -13.11
CA GLY A 331 4.62 7.74 -13.94
C GLY A 331 4.31 6.25 -13.93
N LYS A 332 3.06 5.86 -13.68
CA LYS A 332 2.61 4.46 -13.67
C LYS A 332 1.35 4.31 -14.52
N TYR A 333 1.38 3.35 -15.44
CA TYR A 333 0.24 2.92 -16.25
C TYR A 333 -0.12 1.51 -15.82
N ALA A 334 -1.39 1.26 -15.54
CA ALA A 334 -1.87 -0.06 -15.13
C ALA A 334 -3.11 -0.43 -15.95
N MET A 335 -3.18 -1.67 -16.41
CA MET A 335 -4.33 -2.21 -17.12
C MET A 335 -4.68 -3.59 -16.54
N ARG A 336 -5.95 -3.87 -16.40
CA ARG A 336 -6.47 -5.16 -15.94
C ARG A 336 -7.61 -5.63 -16.82
N LEU A 337 -7.64 -6.95 -17.08
CA LEU A 337 -8.76 -7.61 -17.75
C LEU A 337 -9.07 -8.92 -17.01
N ASN A 338 -10.32 -9.05 -16.56
CA ASN A 338 -10.84 -10.27 -15.94
C ASN A 338 -12.06 -10.75 -16.74
N ILE A 339 -12.04 -12.01 -17.14
CA ILE A 339 -13.11 -12.66 -17.88
C ILE A 339 -13.47 -13.96 -17.19
N ASP A 340 -14.74 -14.14 -16.85
CA ASP A 340 -15.29 -15.40 -16.34
C ASP A 340 -16.34 -15.91 -17.33
N GLN A 341 -16.16 -17.14 -17.81
CA GLN A 341 -17.04 -17.79 -18.79
C GLN A 341 -17.56 -19.12 -18.26
N GLU A 342 -18.88 -19.26 -18.16
CA GLU A 342 -19.54 -20.53 -17.94
C GLU A 342 -19.71 -21.25 -19.29
N ILE A 343 -18.98 -22.34 -19.49
CA ILE A 343 -19.06 -23.17 -20.70
C ILE A 343 -20.25 -24.12 -20.57
N PHE A 344 -20.32 -24.83 -19.44
CA PHE A 344 -21.42 -25.70 -19.04
C PHE A 344 -21.79 -25.38 -17.60
N SER A 345 -22.95 -25.80 -17.13
CA SER A 345 -23.36 -25.61 -15.74
C SER A 345 -22.38 -26.21 -14.70
N TRP A 346 -21.56 -27.15 -15.11
CA TRP A 346 -20.53 -27.83 -14.32
C TRP A 346 -19.10 -27.45 -14.71
N ALA A 347 -18.88 -26.59 -15.71
CA ALA A 347 -17.54 -26.20 -16.19
C ALA A 347 -17.46 -24.69 -16.45
N LYS A 348 -16.50 -24.02 -15.79
CA LYS A 348 -16.19 -22.60 -15.94
C LYS A 348 -14.72 -22.42 -16.28
N VAL A 349 -14.42 -21.43 -17.11
CA VAL A 349 -13.07 -20.94 -17.36
C VAL A 349 -12.99 -19.49 -16.94
N GLY A 350 -11.83 -19.13 -16.38
CA GLY A 350 -11.53 -17.76 -16.00
C GLY A 350 -10.19 -17.33 -16.59
N PHE A 351 -10.11 -16.06 -16.89
CA PHE A 351 -8.88 -15.40 -17.33
C PHE A 351 -8.71 -14.10 -16.55
N THR A 352 -7.51 -13.85 -16.07
CA THR A 352 -7.14 -12.56 -15.47
C THR A 352 -5.80 -12.11 -16.00
N SER A 353 -5.67 -10.83 -16.30
CA SER A 353 -4.38 -10.24 -16.67
C SER A 353 -4.19 -8.92 -15.96
N ASN A 354 -2.95 -8.64 -15.61
CA ASN A 354 -2.49 -7.37 -15.08
C ASN A 354 -1.23 -6.96 -15.83
N LEU A 355 -1.27 -5.78 -16.42
CA LEU A 355 -0.14 -5.14 -17.07
C LEU A 355 0.16 -3.84 -16.35
N THR A 356 1.43 -3.63 -15.97
CA THR A 356 1.88 -2.37 -15.37
C THR A 356 3.16 -1.93 -16.06
N TYR A 357 3.22 -0.65 -16.44
CA TYR A 357 4.43 0.01 -16.88
C TYR A 357 4.73 1.16 -15.93
N THR A 358 5.97 1.27 -15.49
CA THR A 358 6.44 2.31 -14.57
C THR A 358 7.68 3.00 -15.15
N ASP A 359 7.70 4.32 -15.13
CA ASP A 359 8.86 5.17 -15.39
C ASP A 359 9.09 6.04 -14.16
N ARG A 360 10.24 5.87 -13.50
CA ARG A 360 10.57 6.51 -12.23
C ARG A 360 11.93 7.16 -12.31
N ASN A 361 12.00 8.42 -11.92
CA ASN A 361 13.22 9.10 -11.54
C ASN A 361 13.26 9.19 -10.03
N GLN A 362 14.36 8.81 -9.42
CA GLN A 362 14.54 8.81 -7.97
C GLN A 362 15.55 9.86 -7.56
N GLY A 363 15.17 10.78 -6.70
CA GLY A 363 16.04 11.76 -6.09
C GLY A 363 17.04 11.14 -5.10
N VAL A 364 18.03 11.89 -4.66
CA VAL A 364 19.05 11.43 -3.70
C VAL A 364 18.43 11.32 -2.30
N LYS A 365 18.58 10.16 -1.66
CA LYS A 365 17.97 9.88 -0.34
C LYS A 365 18.37 10.83 0.79
N ASN A 366 19.57 11.38 0.74
CA ASN A 366 20.16 12.12 1.86
C ASN A 366 20.16 13.64 1.66
N THR A 367 19.46 14.18 0.66
CA THR A 367 19.48 15.62 0.35
C THR A 367 19.09 16.47 1.56
N PHE A 368 18.00 16.14 2.26
CA PHE A 368 17.56 16.87 3.45
C PHE A 368 18.55 16.76 4.63
N THR A 369 19.14 15.59 4.86
CA THR A 369 20.14 15.40 5.90
C THR A 369 21.39 16.23 5.60
N LYS A 370 21.80 16.30 4.34
CA LYS A 370 22.91 17.17 3.91
C LYS A 370 22.53 18.64 4.09
N ALA A 371 21.33 19.06 3.66
CA ALA A 371 20.85 20.43 3.81
C ALA A 371 20.88 20.93 5.26
N LEU A 372 20.55 20.06 6.23
CA LEU A 372 20.61 20.37 7.66
C LEU A 372 22.04 20.46 8.22
N SER A 373 23.05 19.90 7.54
CA SER A 373 24.41 19.76 8.06
C SER A 373 25.43 20.67 7.40
N VAL A 374 25.09 21.30 6.27
CA VAL A 374 26.03 22.18 5.54
C VAL A 374 26.05 23.60 6.09
N PHE A 375 27.13 24.32 5.78
CA PHE A 375 27.36 25.68 6.22
C PHE A 375 26.32 26.64 5.59
N PRO A 376 25.61 27.49 6.38
CA PRO A 376 24.43 28.21 5.91
C PRO A 376 24.72 29.62 5.36
N LEU A 377 25.94 29.88 4.87
CA LEU A 377 26.35 31.20 4.38
C LEU A 377 27.07 31.08 3.04
N GLY A 378 26.74 31.94 2.10
CA GLY A 378 27.36 31.99 0.77
C GLY A 378 26.39 32.38 -0.32
N ASP A 379 26.66 32.03 -1.55
CA ASP A 379 25.85 32.28 -2.72
C ASP A 379 25.35 30.95 -3.31
N ALA A 380 24.10 30.56 -3.03
CA ALA A 380 23.51 29.32 -3.50
C ALA A 380 23.43 29.25 -5.05
N TYR A 381 23.30 30.40 -5.69
CA TYR A 381 23.16 30.55 -7.14
C TYR A 381 24.12 31.60 -7.67
N ASP A 382 24.56 31.43 -8.90
CA ASP A 382 25.34 32.42 -9.67
C ASP A 382 24.44 33.58 -10.15
N GLU A 383 25.08 34.59 -10.81
CA GLU A 383 24.38 35.74 -11.37
C GLU A 383 23.37 35.39 -12.47
N ASN A 384 23.46 34.18 -13.04
CA ASN A 384 22.56 33.68 -14.09
C ASN A 384 21.45 32.79 -13.50
N GLY A 385 21.46 32.56 -12.18
CA GLY A 385 20.49 31.68 -11.48
C GLY A 385 20.83 30.20 -11.56
N ASN A 386 22.07 29.82 -11.97
CA ASN A 386 22.51 28.43 -11.90
C ASN A 386 22.99 28.10 -10.48
N ILE A 387 22.82 26.83 -10.08
CA ILE A 387 23.28 26.34 -8.78
C ILE A 387 24.81 26.42 -8.70
N ASN A 388 25.32 27.11 -7.69
CA ASN A 388 26.73 27.09 -7.36
C ASN A 388 27.10 25.78 -6.69
N HIS A 389 27.91 24.96 -7.34
CA HIS A 389 28.39 23.70 -6.78
C HIS A 389 29.25 23.92 -5.53
N GLU A 390 30.22 24.83 -5.60
CA GLU A 390 31.00 25.31 -4.45
C GLU A 390 30.54 26.74 -4.12
N TYR A 391 29.66 26.88 -3.14
CA TYR A 391 29.00 28.15 -2.78
C TYR A 391 29.79 28.99 -1.76
N ALA A 392 30.77 28.36 -1.10
CA ALA A 392 31.75 28.98 -0.23
C ALA A 392 33.04 28.12 -0.26
N PRO A 393 34.22 28.64 0.16
CA PRO A 393 35.47 27.88 0.12
C PRO A 393 35.38 26.52 0.83
N ASN A 394 35.59 25.43 0.10
CA ASN A 394 35.44 24.03 0.52
C ASN A 394 34.06 23.66 1.04
N GLU A 395 33.02 24.40 0.67
CA GLU A 395 31.63 24.10 0.99
C GLU A 395 30.84 23.78 -0.27
N TYR A 396 30.29 22.58 -0.35
CA TYR A 396 29.57 22.08 -1.51
C TYR A 396 28.06 22.11 -1.28
N SER A 397 27.35 22.67 -2.27
CA SER A 397 25.91 22.83 -2.25
C SER A 397 25.19 21.48 -2.11
N PRO A 398 24.24 21.31 -1.18
CA PRO A 398 23.40 20.13 -1.14
C PRO A 398 22.51 19.99 -2.38
N LEU A 399 22.40 21.06 -3.19
CA LEU A 399 21.67 21.09 -4.46
C LEU A 399 22.51 20.59 -5.66
N GLY A 400 23.77 20.16 -5.47
CA GLY A 400 24.63 19.65 -6.53
C GLY A 400 23.99 18.54 -7.37
N ASP A 401 23.11 17.74 -6.75
CA ASP A 401 22.36 16.67 -7.44
C ASP A 401 21.22 17.19 -8.34
N PHE A 402 20.90 18.49 -8.29
CA PHE A 402 19.89 19.16 -9.13
C PHE A 402 20.51 19.96 -10.28
N ILE A 403 21.83 20.06 -10.35
CA ILE A 403 22.52 20.65 -11.49
C ILE A 403 22.18 19.82 -12.73
N PRO A 404 21.76 20.44 -13.85
CA PRO A 404 21.44 19.73 -15.08
C PRO A 404 22.54 18.77 -15.51
N ASP A 405 22.16 17.57 -15.94
CA ASP A 405 23.05 16.49 -16.40
C ASP A 405 24.05 15.94 -15.36
N GLN A 406 23.95 16.32 -14.07
CA GLN A 406 24.86 15.83 -13.04
C GLN A 406 24.34 14.60 -12.29
N TYR A 407 23.03 14.41 -12.18
CA TYR A 407 22.44 13.28 -11.50
C TYR A 407 21.28 12.68 -12.27
N VAL A 408 21.37 11.39 -12.55
CA VAL A 408 20.27 10.59 -13.10
C VAL A 408 20.17 9.27 -12.34
N ASN A 409 18.99 8.93 -11.87
CA ASN A 409 18.64 7.60 -11.37
C ASN A 409 17.24 7.27 -11.90
N ASN A 410 17.20 6.67 -13.09
CA ASN A 410 15.97 6.38 -13.80
C ASN A 410 15.75 4.88 -13.93
N THR A 411 14.59 4.43 -13.46
CA THR A 411 14.16 3.02 -13.58
C THR A 411 12.88 2.95 -14.42
N LYS A 412 12.91 2.10 -15.46
CA LYS A 412 11.73 1.75 -16.26
C LYS A 412 11.44 0.27 -16.08
N GLY A 413 10.18 -0.05 -15.75
CA GLY A 413 9.75 -1.40 -15.50
C GLY A 413 8.48 -1.78 -16.24
N THR A 414 8.39 -3.03 -16.68
CA THR A 414 7.17 -3.62 -17.23
C THR A 414 6.88 -4.90 -16.49
N TYR A 415 5.72 -4.96 -15.86
CA TYR A 415 5.22 -6.14 -15.18
C TYR A 415 3.98 -6.67 -15.89
N ILE A 416 3.98 -7.96 -16.21
CA ILE A 416 2.86 -8.67 -16.81
C ILE A 416 2.58 -9.90 -15.95
N ASN A 417 1.34 -10.05 -15.52
CA ASN A 417 0.86 -11.27 -14.88
C ASN A 417 -0.42 -11.74 -15.59
N VAL A 418 -0.45 -12.99 -15.98
CA VAL A 418 -1.57 -13.61 -16.67
C VAL A 418 -1.92 -14.92 -15.97
N ASN A 419 -3.21 -15.08 -15.63
CA ASN A 419 -3.73 -16.29 -15.01
C ASN A 419 -4.87 -16.86 -15.83
N GLY A 420 -4.80 -18.15 -16.12
CA GLY A 420 -5.90 -18.95 -16.65
C GLY A 420 -6.39 -19.94 -15.61
N ASN A 421 -7.69 -20.16 -15.48
CA ASN A 421 -8.23 -21.18 -14.60
C ASN A 421 -9.36 -21.96 -15.25
N LEU A 422 -9.44 -23.25 -14.91
CA LEU A 422 -10.53 -24.14 -15.22
C LEU A 422 -11.15 -24.64 -13.92
N GLU A 423 -12.42 -24.46 -13.73
CA GLU A 423 -13.20 -24.96 -12.58
C GLU A 423 -14.25 -25.94 -13.06
N LEU A 424 -14.23 -27.15 -12.50
CA LEU A 424 -15.17 -28.23 -12.79
C LEU A 424 -15.94 -28.57 -11.52
N THR A 425 -17.27 -28.63 -11.62
CA THR A 425 -18.18 -29.02 -10.52
C THR A 425 -19.08 -30.17 -10.96
N PRO A 426 -18.49 -31.38 -11.21
CA PRO A 426 -19.20 -32.49 -11.84
C PRO A 426 -20.31 -33.07 -10.97
N LEU A 427 -20.19 -32.95 -9.65
CA LEU A 427 -21.14 -33.45 -8.66
C LEU A 427 -21.36 -32.38 -7.57
N LYS A 428 -22.53 -32.41 -6.95
CA LYS A 428 -22.85 -31.50 -5.84
C LYS A 428 -21.85 -31.65 -4.70
N GLY A 429 -21.17 -30.57 -4.36
CA GLY A 429 -20.15 -30.51 -3.30
C GLY A 429 -18.74 -30.88 -3.75
N LEU A 430 -18.52 -31.46 -4.94
CA LEU A 430 -17.20 -31.75 -5.50
C LEU A 430 -16.80 -30.65 -6.48
N SER A 431 -15.63 -30.05 -6.28
CA SER A 431 -15.03 -29.11 -7.22
C SER A 431 -13.56 -29.44 -7.48
N PHE A 432 -13.16 -29.29 -8.71
CA PHE A 432 -11.76 -29.34 -9.14
C PHE A 432 -11.43 -28.03 -9.85
N LYS A 433 -10.39 -27.32 -9.38
CA LYS A 433 -9.91 -26.09 -10.00
C LYS A 433 -8.42 -26.24 -10.35
N SER A 434 -8.09 -25.98 -11.60
CA SER A 434 -6.71 -25.88 -12.08
C SER A 434 -6.41 -24.45 -12.46
N VAL A 435 -5.30 -23.90 -11.97
CA VAL A 435 -4.87 -22.52 -12.22
C VAL A 435 -3.45 -22.53 -12.77
N ILE A 436 -3.25 -21.85 -13.88
CA ILE A 436 -1.91 -21.61 -14.45
C ILE A 436 -1.68 -20.10 -14.44
N SER A 437 -0.57 -19.69 -13.86
CA SER A 437 -0.11 -18.30 -13.81
C SER A 437 1.23 -18.15 -14.49
N ALA A 438 1.41 -17.09 -15.26
CA ALA A 438 2.69 -16.67 -15.80
C ALA A 438 2.96 -15.21 -15.42
N THR A 439 4.18 -14.93 -14.97
CA THR A 439 4.64 -13.60 -14.60
C THR A 439 5.89 -13.24 -15.38
N LEU A 440 5.93 -12.06 -15.96
CA LEU A 440 7.09 -11.44 -16.58
C LEU A 440 7.33 -10.10 -15.91
N ASN A 441 8.55 -9.88 -15.44
CA ASN A 441 8.97 -8.60 -14.90
C ASN A 441 10.30 -8.21 -15.55
N ASN A 442 10.28 -7.13 -16.31
CA ASN A 442 11.47 -6.60 -16.98
C ASN A 442 11.72 -5.20 -16.46
N SER A 443 12.94 -4.92 -16.03
CA SER A 443 13.33 -3.59 -15.59
C SER A 443 14.69 -3.19 -16.15
N ARG A 444 14.84 -1.89 -16.41
CA ARG A 444 16.10 -1.24 -16.71
C ARG A 444 16.29 -0.10 -15.72
N ALA A 445 17.35 -0.17 -14.92
CA ALA A 445 17.80 0.91 -14.05
C ALA A 445 19.06 1.55 -14.67
N GLY A 446 19.02 2.85 -14.92
CA GLY A 446 20.14 3.65 -15.42
C GLY A 446 20.52 4.68 -14.37
N THR A 447 21.80 4.71 -13.98
CA THR A 447 22.34 5.67 -13.03
C THR A 447 23.48 6.44 -13.65
N PHE A 448 23.51 7.76 -13.43
CA PHE A 448 24.64 8.63 -13.77
C PHE A 448 24.90 9.58 -12.62
N LEU A 449 26.17 9.69 -12.25
CA LEU A 449 26.69 10.58 -11.22
C LEU A 449 27.80 11.40 -11.86
N GLY A 450 27.54 12.65 -12.16
CA GLY A 450 28.50 13.61 -12.75
C GLY A 450 29.54 14.07 -11.72
N ALA A 451 30.54 14.79 -12.17
CA ALA A 451 31.64 15.28 -11.35
C ALA A 451 31.21 16.26 -10.23
N GLN A 452 30.12 17.00 -10.48
CA GLN A 452 29.56 17.98 -9.53
C GLN A 452 28.41 17.40 -8.66
N CYS A 453 28.09 16.13 -8.85
CA CYS A 453 27.04 15.46 -8.08
C CYS A 453 27.50 15.14 -6.66
N ASN A 454 26.74 15.54 -5.66
CA ASN A 454 27.03 15.23 -4.25
C ASN A 454 27.02 13.72 -3.94
N ALA A 455 26.23 12.95 -4.66
CA ALA A 455 26.19 11.50 -4.52
C ALA A 455 27.49 10.83 -5.01
N ASN A 456 28.24 11.49 -5.87
CA ASN A 456 29.52 11.03 -6.42
C ASN A 456 30.73 11.27 -5.50
N LEU A 457 30.75 12.41 -4.81
CA LEU A 457 31.92 12.91 -4.07
C LEU A 457 32.56 11.90 -3.12
N PRO A 458 31.81 11.15 -2.27
CA PRO A 458 32.43 10.22 -1.33
C PRO A 458 32.95 8.93 -1.97
N THR A 459 32.45 8.55 -3.13
CA THR A 459 32.66 7.20 -3.70
C THR A 459 33.64 7.20 -4.86
N TYR A 460 33.54 8.17 -5.77
CA TYR A 460 34.30 8.18 -7.04
C TYR A 460 35.23 9.36 -7.20
N ALA A 461 35.50 10.11 -6.12
CA ALA A 461 36.44 11.24 -6.11
C ALA A 461 36.19 12.25 -7.25
N SER A 462 34.93 12.61 -7.48
CA SER A 462 34.46 13.54 -8.53
C SER A 462 34.70 13.07 -9.97
N SER A 463 35.03 11.79 -10.20
CA SER A 463 35.06 11.22 -11.53
C SER A 463 33.65 10.80 -11.95
N PRO A 464 33.13 11.20 -13.10
CA PRO A 464 31.79 10.79 -13.54
C PRO A 464 31.66 9.27 -13.51
N HIS A 465 30.53 8.77 -13.00
CA HIS A 465 30.22 7.35 -12.93
C HIS A 465 28.85 7.06 -13.52
N ALA A 466 28.76 6.02 -14.32
CA ALA A 466 27.52 5.60 -14.95
C ALA A 466 27.33 4.09 -14.87
N SER A 467 26.08 3.65 -14.75
CA SER A 467 25.72 2.24 -14.83
C SER A 467 24.36 2.04 -15.49
N ILE A 468 24.19 0.90 -16.11
CA ILE A 468 22.91 0.39 -16.60
C ILE A 468 22.74 -1.06 -16.17
N LEU A 469 21.67 -1.34 -15.44
CA LEU A 469 21.28 -2.67 -14.97
C LEU A 469 19.99 -3.06 -15.69
N ASN A 470 20.01 -4.20 -16.38
CA ASN A 470 18.80 -4.83 -16.89
C ASN A 470 18.52 -6.10 -16.09
N SER A 471 17.27 -6.26 -15.68
CA SER A 471 16.82 -7.42 -14.91
C SER A 471 15.57 -8.01 -15.56
N TYR A 472 15.55 -9.33 -15.69
CA TYR A 472 14.47 -10.09 -16.30
C TYR A 472 14.06 -11.21 -15.36
N THR A 473 12.82 -11.18 -14.88
CA THR A 473 12.25 -12.23 -14.04
C THR A 473 11.11 -12.91 -14.79
N ARG A 474 11.12 -14.23 -14.84
CA ARG A 474 10.09 -15.07 -15.44
C ARG A 474 9.65 -16.11 -14.44
N GLY A 475 8.35 -16.11 -14.13
CA GLY A 475 7.78 -17.07 -13.19
C GLY A 475 6.57 -17.77 -13.77
N TYR A 476 6.39 -19.06 -13.46
CA TYR A 476 5.12 -19.76 -13.66
C TYR A 476 4.74 -20.55 -12.43
N THR A 477 3.45 -20.59 -12.20
CA THR A 477 2.85 -21.40 -11.14
C THR A 477 1.69 -22.18 -11.71
N TRP A 478 1.65 -23.48 -11.41
CA TRP A 478 0.52 -24.34 -11.73
C TRP A 478 -0.01 -24.97 -10.46
N GLU A 479 -1.28 -24.72 -10.17
CA GLU A 479 -1.96 -25.22 -8.99
C GLU A 479 -3.18 -26.03 -9.36
N ASN A 480 -3.39 -27.16 -8.68
CA ASN A 480 -4.58 -27.96 -8.79
C ASN A 480 -5.21 -28.13 -7.41
N ILE A 481 -6.49 -27.83 -7.32
CA ILE A 481 -7.24 -27.78 -6.07
C ILE A 481 -8.46 -28.70 -6.22
N LEU A 482 -8.49 -29.78 -5.47
CA LEU A 482 -9.63 -30.67 -5.35
C LEU A 482 -10.33 -30.43 -4.02
N SER A 483 -11.60 -30.07 -4.05
CA SER A 483 -12.37 -29.80 -2.86
C SER A 483 -13.68 -30.59 -2.84
N TYR A 484 -14.03 -31.11 -1.67
CA TYR A 484 -15.31 -31.75 -1.43
C TYR A 484 -15.97 -31.23 -0.16
N ASN A 485 -17.19 -30.76 -0.27
CA ASN A 485 -17.96 -30.23 0.87
C ASN A 485 -19.35 -30.91 0.90
N LYS A 486 -19.74 -31.43 2.08
CA LYS A 486 -21.04 -32.07 2.25
C LYS A 486 -21.59 -31.81 3.65
N THR A 487 -22.87 -31.51 3.72
CA THR A 487 -23.63 -31.51 4.99
C THR A 487 -24.42 -32.79 5.10
N ILE A 488 -24.25 -33.51 6.22
CA ILE A 488 -24.88 -34.79 6.52
C ILE A 488 -25.83 -34.58 7.71
N ALA A 489 -27.04 -35.10 7.59
CA ALA A 489 -28.08 -35.05 8.64
C ALA A 489 -28.30 -33.62 9.19
N GLU A 490 -28.19 -32.59 8.30
CA GLU A 490 -28.39 -31.16 8.58
C GLU A 490 -27.45 -30.53 9.62
N ASN A 491 -26.79 -31.34 10.42
CA ASN A 491 -25.98 -30.90 11.56
C ASN A 491 -24.48 -31.11 11.40
N HIS A 492 -24.04 -31.99 10.52
CA HIS A 492 -22.62 -32.33 10.31
C HIS A 492 -22.15 -31.79 8.97
N SER A 493 -21.31 -30.77 8.97
CA SER A 493 -20.67 -30.24 7.77
C SER A 493 -19.22 -30.75 7.70
N ILE A 494 -18.89 -31.41 6.61
CA ILE A 494 -17.54 -31.97 6.36
C ILE A 494 -16.99 -31.30 5.10
N GLY A 495 -15.74 -30.82 5.17
CA GLY A 495 -15.00 -30.27 4.06
C GLY A 495 -13.62 -30.89 3.96
N GLY A 496 -13.21 -31.23 2.75
CA GLY A 496 -11.86 -31.68 2.44
C GLY A 496 -11.29 -30.90 1.25
N THR A 497 -10.03 -30.50 1.34
CA THR A 497 -9.32 -29.84 0.23
C THR A 497 -7.93 -30.46 0.07
N PHE A 498 -7.59 -30.84 -1.15
CA PHE A 498 -6.26 -31.30 -1.54
C PHE A 498 -5.71 -30.36 -2.60
N VAL A 499 -4.47 -29.92 -2.42
CA VAL A 499 -3.79 -28.99 -3.32
C VAL A 499 -2.47 -29.55 -3.76
N THR A 500 -2.18 -29.46 -5.06
CA THR A 500 -0.83 -29.60 -5.59
C THR A 500 -0.42 -28.27 -6.21
N SER A 501 0.80 -27.83 -5.95
CA SER A 501 1.36 -26.60 -6.53
C SER A 501 2.77 -26.87 -7.03
N TRP A 502 3.06 -26.41 -8.24
CA TRP A 502 4.39 -26.37 -8.81
C TRP A 502 4.68 -24.94 -9.25
N SER A 503 5.84 -24.42 -8.87
CA SER A 503 6.30 -23.10 -9.29
C SER A 503 7.75 -23.14 -9.75
N HIS A 504 8.04 -22.28 -10.71
CA HIS A 504 9.36 -22.06 -11.27
C HIS A 504 9.57 -20.56 -11.39
N ASN A 505 10.71 -20.07 -10.92
CA ASN A 505 11.13 -18.69 -11.08
C ASN A 505 12.56 -18.65 -11.61
N GLN A 506 12.80 -17.80 -12.58
CA GLN A 506 14.09 -17.56 -13.20
C GLN A 506 14.36 -16.07 -13.22
N GLU A 507 15.54 -15.69 -12.78
CA GLU A 507 16.02 -14.31 -12.73
C GLU A 507 17.32 -14.22 -13.50
N GLU A 508 17.42 -13.26 -14.39
CA GLU A 508 18.61 -12.92 -15.15
C GLU A 508 18.88 -11.44 -14.97
N SER A 509 20.12 -11.07 -14.71
CA SER A 509 20.52 -9.68 -14.71
C SER A 509 21.85 -9.48 -15.43
N ASN A 510 22.01 -8.31 -16.04
CA ASN A 510 23.26 -7.86 -16.59
C ASN A 510 23.44 -6.37 -16.31
N MET A 511 24.62 -6.01 -15.81
CA MET A 511 25.03 -4.67 -15.52
C MET A 511 26.25 -4.30 -16.35
N ALA A 512 26.21 -3.12 -16.95
CA ALA A 512 27.40 -2.46 -17.45
C ALA A 512 27.59 -1.16 -16.68
N ALA A 513 28.79 -0.87 -16.24
CA ALA A 513 29.15 0.32 -15.51
C ALA A 513 30.50 0.87 -15.98
N GLY A 514 30.80 2.12 -15.63
CA GLY A 514 32.09 2.70 -15.93
C GLY A 514 32.26 4.08 -15.29
N SER A 515 33.52 4.50 -15.14
CA SER A 515 33.91 5.80 -14.59
C SER A 515 34.78 6.57 -15.60
N GLY A 516 34.85 7.91 -15.44
CA GLY A 516 35.71 8.76 -16.26
C GLY A 516 35.18 8.94 -17.68
N GLN A 517 33.90 9.23 -17.84
CA GLN A 517 33.33 9.62 -19.11
C GLN A 517 33.73 11.05 -19.50
N ASP A 518 33.94 11.29 -20.80
CA ASP A 518 34.38 12.59 -21.30
C ASP A 518 33.29 13.67 -21.27
N LEU A 519 32.02 13.30 -21.38
CA LEU A 519 30.86 14.20 -21.45
C LEU A 519 29.71 13.71 -20.57
N ASP A 520 29.29 14.54 -19.62
CA ASP A 520 28.15 14.25 -18.71
C ASP A 520 26.82 14.05 -19.45
N ALA A 521 26.61 14.78 -20.55
CA ALA A 521 25.41 14.66 -21.39
C ALA A 521 25.19 13.25 -21.99
N TRP A 522 26.21 12.39 -22.03
CA TRP A 522 26.03 10.99 -22.44
C TRP A 522 25.36 10.13 -21.37
N SER A 523 25.42 10.57 -20.13
CA SER A 523 24.80 9.87 -19.00
C SER A 523 25.16 8.37 -19.02
N PHE A 524 24.25 7.46 -18.76
CA PHE A 524 24.46 6.00 -18.81
C PHE A 524 24.28 5.38 -20.20
N TRP A 525 24.07 6.20 -21.25
CA TRP A 525 23.80 5.68 -22.59
C TRP A 525 25.07 5.31 -23.39
N ARG A 526 26.24 5.83 -23.01
CA ARG A 526 27.48 5.63 -23.75
C ARG A 526 28.64 5.20 -22.86
N LEU A 527 28.53 4.03 -22.26
CA LEU A 527 29.54 3.47 -21.36
C LEU A 527 30.85 3.08 -22.07
N THR A 528 30.86 2.97 -23.40
CA THR A 528 32.09 2.69 -24.19
C THR A 528 33.13 3.81 -24.12
N SER A 529 32.75 5.02 -23.68
CA SER A 529 33.67 6.15 -23.48
C SER A 529 34.30 6.17 -22.08
N ALA A 530 33.85 5.29 -21.17
CA ALA A 530 34.39 5.21 -19.82
C ALA A 530 35.83 4.69 -19.82
N THR A 531 36.69 5.28 -18.99
CA THR A 531 38.10 4.83 -18.84
C THR A 531 38.24 3.54 -18.05
N SER A 532 37.25 3.22 -17.20
CA SER A 532 37.23 2.02 -16.34
C SER A 532 35.89 1.29 -16.52
N PRO A 533 35.70 0.53 -17.62
CA PRO A 533 34.48 -0.22 -17.84
C PRO A 533 34.42 -1.46 -16.93
N HIS A 534 33.20 -1.79 -16.47
CA HIS A 534 32.89 -2.96 -15.65
C HIS A 534 31.61 -3.63 -16.18
N VAL A 535 31.60 -4.95 -16.22
CA VAL A 535 30.43 -5.74 -16.66
C VAL A 535 30.20 -6.86 -15.69
N GLU A 536 28.95 -7.04 -15.26
CA GLU A 536 28.49 -8.15 -14.42
C GLU A 536 27.28 -8.81 -15.05
N SER A 537 27.13 -10.10 -14.78
CA SER A 537 25.91 -10.85 -15.10
C SER A 537 25.62 -11.84 -14.00
N ASP A 538 24.35 -12.03 -13.71
CA ASP A 538 23.89 -13.02 -12.74
C ASP A 538 22.69 -13.79 -13.27
N PHE A 539 22.57 -15.03 -12.80
CA PHE A 539 21.49 -15.95 -13.14
C PHE A 539 21.08 -16.75 -11.91
N ALA A 540 19.81 -16.70 -11.57
CA ALA A 540 19.23 -17.48 -10.50
C ALA A 540 17.99 -18.23 -10.98
N GLN A 541 17.84 -19.47 -10.54
CA GLN A 541 16.67 -20.28 -10.84
C GLN A 541 16.19 -20.99 -9.58
N THR A 542 14.89 -20.91 -9.32
CA THR A 542 14.28 -21.59 -8.19
C THR A 542 13.06 -22.40 -8.62
N GLN A 543 12.89 -23.56 -8.00
CA GLN A 543 11.73 -24.42 -8.21
C GLN A 543 11.15 -24.83 -6.87
N LYS A 544 9.83 -24.93 -6.83
CA LYS A 544 9.09 -25.38 -5.64
C LYS A 544 7.97 -26.30 -6.06
N MET A 545 7.84 -27.44 -5.35
CA MET A 545 6.72 -28.36 -5.46
C MET A 545 6.08 -28.54 -4.10
N SER A 546 4.76 -28.51 -4.04
CA SER A 546 4.04 -28.56 -2.77
C SER A 546 2.80 -29.45 -2.86
N TYR A 547 2.51 -30.11 -1.75
CA TYR A 547 1.26 -30.85 -1.52
C TYR A 547 0.64 -30.36 -0.23
N ALA A 548 -0.65 -30.04 -0.24
CA ALA A 548 -1.35 -29.62 0.97
C ALA A 548 -2.68 -30.34 1.10
N VAL A 549 -3.05 -30.68 2.33
CA VAL A 549 -4.36 -31.21 2.67
C VAL A 549 -4.97 -30.36 3.78
N ARG A 550 -6.28 -30.11 3.68
CA ARG A 550 -7.08 -29.49 4.74
C ARG A 550 -8.35 -30.29 4.93
N PHE A 551 -8.69 -30.52 6.16
CA PHE A 551 -9.96 -31.12 6.58
C PHE A 551 -10.67 -30.17 7.53
N ASN A 552 -11.94 -29.92 7.29
CA ASN A 552 -12.81 -29.09 8.13
C ASN A 552 -14.02 -29.91 8.57
N TYR A 553 -14.38 -29.83 9.83
CA TYR A 553 -15.60 -30.41 10.38
C TYR A 553 -16.34 -29.39 11.23
N SER A 554 -17.65 -29.31 11.06
CA SER A 554 -18.52 -28.47 11.86
C SER A 554 -19.75 -29.27 12.32
N TYR A 555 -20.02 -29.25 13.62
CA TYR A 555 -21.25 -29.80 14.21
C TYR A 555 -22.16 -28.69 14.68
N LYS A 556 -23.35 -28.59 14.05
CA LYS A 556 -24.37 -27.56 14.31
C LYS A 556 -23.86 -26.11 14.25
N GLY A 557 -22.74 -25.83 13.57
CA GLY A 557 -22.09 -24.51 13.55
C GLY A 557 -21.53 -24.07 14.94
N LYS A 558 -21.48 -24.97 15.93
CA LYS A 558 -21.02 -24.67 17.30
C LYS A 558 -19.65 -25.28 17.62
N TYR A 559 -19.37 -26.46 17.09
CA TYR A 559 -18.10 -27.16 17.32
C TYR A 559 -17.39 -27.24 15.97
N LEU A 560 -16.21 -26.64 15.88
CA LEU A 560 -15.44 -26.51 14.67
C LEU A 560 -14.09 -27.18 14.86
N LEU A 561 -13.67 -28.00 13.90
CA LEU A 561 -12.36 -28.62 13.85
C LEU A 561 -11.75 -28.39 12.48
N THR A 562 -10.53 -27.89 12.44
CA THR A 562 -9.74 -27.75 11.22
C THR A 562 -8.40 -28.47 11.41
N PHE A 563 -8.06 -29.31 10.45
CA PHE A 563 -6.73 -29.93 10.33
C PHE A 563 -6.11 -29.53 8.99
N SER A 564 -4.86 -29.10 9.01
CA SER A 564 -4.11 -28.77 7.80
C SER A 564 -2.70 -29.34 7.89
N ASN A 565 -2.22 -29.89 6.77
CA ASN A 565 -0.84 -30.34 6.64
C ASN A 565 -0.33 -29.95 5.24
N ARG A 566 0.97 -29.60 5.13
CA ARG A 566 1.61 -29.25 3.87
C ARG A 566 3.04 -29.78 3.83
N TRP A 567 3.44 -30.23 2.67
CA TRP A 567 4.82 -30.63 2.32
C TRP A 567 5.31 -29.72 1.21
N ASP A 568 6.50 -29.17 1.39
CA ASP A 568 7.16 -28.31 0.39
C ASP A 568 8.55 -28.90 0.08
N GLY A 569 8.82 -29.15 -1.19
CA GLY A 569 10.15 -29.40 -1.75
C GLY A 569 10.63 -28.16 -2.50
N VAL A 570 11.81 -27.66 -2.18
CA VAL A 570 12.37 -26.42 -2.75
C VAL A 570 13.83 -26.63 -3.17
N SER A 571 14.21 -26.10 -4.33
CA SER A 571 15.55 -26.30 -4.90
C SER A 571 16.68 -25.57 -4.18
N TRP A 572 16.37 -24.59 -3.33
CA TRP A 572 17.37 -23.80 -2.60
C TRP A 572 17.67 -24.29 -1.18
N LEU A 573 17.08 -25.41 -0.75
CA LEU A 573 17.35 -26.06 0.53
C LEU A 573 18.19 -27.36 0.38
N ALA A 574 18.72 -27.61 -0.81
CA ALA A 574 19.52 -28.80 -1.10
C ALA A 574 20.97 -28.64 -0.65
#